data_d733e156a3dd9b14253cd4269ff74c9f
#
_entry.id   d733e156a3dd9b14253cd4269ff74c9f
#
_cell.length_a   1.000
_cell.length_b   1.000
_cell.length_c   1.000
_cell.angle_alpha   90.00
_cell.angle_beta   90.00
_cell.angle_gamma   90.00
#
_symmetry.space_group_name_H-M   'P 1'
#
loop_
_entity.id
_entity.type
_entity.pdbx_description
1 polymer ?
#
loop_
_entity_poly.entity_id
_entity_poly.type
_entity_poly.pdbx_seq_one_letter_code
_entity_poly.pdbx_strand_id
1 'polypeptide(L)'
;PADGKERPVSNGFMIFTNAPEDNTLNSLAFDNYNLEVPSYSCFEPTILGYNSYGVLIDTDVQEFTLSCDASLGTISSDGKKFYASPNATSGYLHVTSGTATGKIKVTVKEADIVMKNSEIIADKAHPYSLEVISHIGENTFTYDPSSLSWSIEDPTVCKIENGILTGIKNGTTNITGSIGNFSGNMKVTVEIPESPKIPADDFYGWTTKSISSITDAAVTPSGNNQAILGFTYKTGRLPYVEMDKAITLYSIPDTLRMLINSEIPVSKIQIACKANGDKEQYLEYEGITVNEDYLISIPLSDITGENNRGGFPVSLNYIKFYINTTGTNSGQAYKIHIKEFSLVYNGIESGIDETVAGNKNMVVYPNPITGNTLFLQGENIVPGSSIRIYDRVGALILEQLLDETGIVNIGDQQPGVYIVNVQNELGTHVCK
;
A
#
# COMPACT_ATOMS: atom_id res chain seq x y z
N PRO A 1 39.99 -18.58 20.95
CA PRO A 1 40.54 -18.48 22.31
C PRO A 1 40.39 -19.82 23.02
N ALA A 2 41.39 -20.21 23.83
CA ALA A 2 41.44 -21.53 24.47
C ALA A 2 40.37 -21.73 25.59
N ASP A 3 39.59 -20.70 25.93
CA ASP A 3 38.59 -20.71 26.97
C ASP A 3 37.15 -20.78 26.42
N GLY A 4 36.97 -20.94 25.13
CA GLY A 4 35.65 -20.99 24.45
C GLY A 4 34.83 -19.71 24.61
N LYS A 5 35.40 -18.65 25.14
CA LYS A 5 34.75 -17.34 25.18
C LYS A 5 35.14 -16.55 23.95
N GLU A 6 34.17 -16.23 23.16
CA GLU A 6 34.33 -15.29 22.08
C GLU A 6 34.71 -13.93 22.66
N ARG A 7 35.84 -13.46 22.24
CA ARG A 7 36.22 -12.09 22.57
C ARG A 7 35.89 -11.23 21.36
N PRO A 8 35.21 -10.12 21.55
CA PRO A 8 35.14 -9.14 20.51
C PRO A 8 36.58 -8.83 20.07
N VAL A 9 36.83 -8.90 18.78
CA VAL A 9 38.12 -8.56 18.15
C VAL A 9 38.52 -7.09 18.40
N SER A 10 37.82 -6.43 19.29
CA SER A 10 37.80 -4.99 19.46
C SER A 10 39.03 -4.35 20.08
N ASN A 11 40.02 -5.08 20.61
CA ASN A 11 41.11 -4.42 21.32
C ASN A 11 42.52 -4.82 20.83
N GLY A 12 42.65 -5.45 19.69
CA GLY A 12 43.91 -5.69 19.05
C GLY A 12 44.04 -4.88 17.77
N PHE A 13 44.67 -3.72 17.83
CA PHE A 13 45.15 -3.10 16.59
C PHE A 13 46.32 -3.97 16.10
N MET A 14 46.09 -4.82 15.09
CA MET A 14 47.16 -5.32 14.31
C MET A 14 47.55 -4.22 13.30
N ILE A 15 48.65 -3.52 13.59
CA ILE A 15 49.26 -2.60 12.62
C ILE A 15 50.15 -3.46 11.71
N PHE A 16 49.65 -3.79 10.53
CA PHE A 16 50.49 -4.37 9.48
C PHE A 16 51.26 -3.24 8.80
N THR A 17 52.51 -3.07 9.15
CA THR A 17 53.45 -2.30 8.33
C THR A 17 54.01 -3.24 7.25
N ASN A 18 53.53 -3.16 6.01
CA ASN A 18 53.89 -3.95 4.85
C ASN A 18 53.38 -5.41 4.77
N ALA A 19 52.13 -5.67 5.22
CA ALA A 19 51.47 -6.92 4.81
C ALA A 19 51.30 -6.92 3.29
N PRO A 20 51.67 -7.99 2.57
CA PRO A 20 51.37 -8.11 1.15
C PRO A 20 49.85 -8.03 0.98
N GLU A 21 49.38 -7.37 -0.08
CA GLU A 21 47.96 -7.41 -0.47
C GLU A 21 47.59 -8.86 -0.79
N ASP A 22 46.97 -9.55 0.13
CA ASP A 22 46.43 -10.89 -0.05
C ASP A 22 44.92 -10.82 -0.05
N ASN A 23 44.34 -10.85 -1.23
CA ASN A 23 42.90 -10.89 -1.44
C ASN A 23 42.37 -12.32 -1.63
N THR A 24 43.16 -13.32 -1.27
CA THR A 24 42.79 -14.73 -1.39
C THR A 24 41.91 -15.12 -0.19
N LEU A 25 40.69 -15.61 -0.46
CA LEU A 25 39.78 -16.10 0.54
C LEU A 25 40.37 -17.33 1.25
N ASN A 26 40.53 -17.25 2.56
CA ASN A 26 41.14 -18.31 3.38
C ASN A 26 40.19 -18.88 4.43
N SER A 27 39.37 -18.03 5.04
CA SER A 27 38.39 -18.45 6.05
C SER A 27 37.10 -17.63 5.96
N LEU A 28 36.01 -18.19 6.50
CA LEU A 28 34.69 -17.59 6.50
C LEU A 28 34.23 -17.37 7.93
N ALA A 29 33.41 -16.36 8.12
CA ALA A 29 32.67 -16.15 9.35
C ALA A 29 31.22 -15.72 9.04
N PHE A 30 30.33 -15.96 9.97
CA PHE A 30 29.00 -15.38 9.96
C PHE A 30 29.07 -13.97 10.56
N ASP A 31 28.22 -13.06 10.12
CA ASP A 31 28.13 -11.69 10.64
C ASP A 31 27.54 -11.63 12.07
N ASN A 32 27.48 -12.76 12.76
CA ASN A 32 27.04 -12.93 14.12
C ASN A 32 27.96 -13.89 14.87
N TYR A 33 28.11 -13.73 16.17
CA TYR A 33 28.96 -14.60 16.99
C TYR A 33 28.21 -15.78 17.60
N ASN A 34 27.00 -15.55 18.08
CA ASN A 34 26.06 -16.57 18.54
C ASN A 34 24.71 -16.23 17.97
N LEU A 35 24.07 -17.22 17.37
CA LEU A 35 22.78 -17.03 16.77
C LEU A 35 21.72 -17.80 17.59
N GLU A 36 20.81 -17.07 18.16
CA GLU A 36 19.59 -17.62 18.74
C GLU A 36 18.46 -17.40 17.78
N VAL A 37 17.77 -18.46 17.39
CA VAL A 37 16.70 -18.43 16.39
C VAL A 37 15.45 -19.14 16.90
N PRO A 38 14.25 -18.71 16.52
CA PRO A 38 13.04 -19.43 16.87
C PRO A 38 12.94 -20.73 16.09
N SER A 39 12.27 -21.72 16.69
CA SER A 39 11.87 -22.96 15.99
C SER A 39 11.06 -22.65 14.75
N TYR A 40 11.20 -23.45 13.71
CA TYR A 40 10.58 -23.29 12.38
C TYR A 40 11.02 -22.03 11.59
N SER A 41 11.93 -21.21 12.10
CA SER A 41 12.41 -20.04 11.35
C SER A 41 13.27 -20.42 10.15
N CYS A 42 13.30 -19.53 9.18
CA CYS A 42 14.13 -19.66 7.98
C CYS A 42 14.89 -18.35 7.77
N PHE A 43 16.21 -18.43 7.52
CA PHE A 43 17.00 -17.26 7.17
C PHE A 43 18.17 -17.61 6.27
N GLU A 44 18.66 -16.61 5.55
CA GLU A 44 19.90 -16.64 4.78
C GLU A 44 20.92 -15.79 5.52
N PRO A 45 22.07 -16.38 5.97
CA PRO A 45 23.05 -15.63 6.74
C PRO A 45 23.96 -14.80 5.83
N THR A 46 24.39 -13.64 6.30
CA THR A 46 25.48 -12.89 5.69
C THR A 46 26.82 -13.55 6.05
N ILE A 47 27.64 -13.80 5.05
CA ILE A 47 28.95 -14.48 5.20
C ILE A 47 30.07 -13.49 4.95
N LEU A 48 30.99 -13.41 5.90
CA LEU A 48 32.20 -12.58 5.84
C LEU A 48 33.40 -13.42 5.39
N GLY A 49 34.19 -12.85 4.51
CA GLY A 49 35.42 -13.49 3.97
C GLY A 49 36.69 -12.88 4.51
N TYR A 50 37.65 -13.73 4.94
CA TYR A 50 38.92 -13.31 5.51
C TYR A 50 40.08 -13.96 4.74
N ASN A 51 41.18 -13.23 4.60
CA ASN A 51 42.42 -13.74 4.02
C ASN A 51 43.26 -14.56 5.02
N SER A 52 44.44 -15.05 4.61
CA SER A 52 45.35 -15.86 5.44
C SER A 52 45.89 -15.12 6.68
N TYR A 53 45.81 -13.79 6.70
CA TYR A 53 46.22 -12.93 7.80
C TYR A 53 45.07 -12.57 8.74
N GLY A 54 43.86 -13.04 8.50
CA GLY A 54 42.67 -12.71 9.25
C GLY A 54 42.13 -11.31 8.99
N VAL A 55 42.49 -10.72 7.84
CA VAL A 55 41.95 -9.43 7.40
C VAL A 55 40.66 -9.68 6.63
N LEU A 56 39.61 -8.93 6.98
CA LEU A 56 38.36 -8.95 6.27
C LEU A 56 38.53 -8.41 4.83
N ILE A 57 38.27 -9.24 3.85
CA ILE A 57 38.43 -8.92 2.42
C ILE A 57 37.11 -8.92 1.66
N ASP A 58 36.06 -9.53 2.22
CA ASP A 58 34.73 -9.57 1.65
C ASP A 58 33.68 -9.47 2.77
N THR A 59 32.77 -8.53 2.66
CA THR A 59 31.72 -8.27 3.64
C THR A 59 30.42 -9.03 3.34
N ASP A 60 30.33 -9.67 2.16
CA ASP A 60 29.14 -10.40 1.73
C ASP A 60 29.49 -11.43 0.64
N VAL A 61 30.11 -12.52 1.06
CA VAL A 61 30.50 -13.62 0.17
C VAL A 61 29.28 -14.26 -0.47
N GLN A 62 29.13 -14.15 -1.77
CA GLN A 62 27.97 -14.65 -2.50
C GLN A 62 28.01 -16.15 -2.79
N GLU A 63 29.21 -16.67 -3.09
CA GLU A 63 29.40 -18.07 -3.47
C GLU A 63 29.78 -18.93 -2.25
N PHE A 64 28.78 -19.46 -1.57
CA PHE A 64 28.96 -20.36 -0.42
C PHE A 64 27.93 -21.48 -0.42
N THR A 65 28.16 -22.47 0.41
CA THR A 65 27.23 -23.56 0.73
C THR A 65 27.17 -23.77 2.24
N LEU A 66 25.94 -23.84 2.76
CA LEU A 66 25.67 -24.16 4.16
C LEU A 66 25.55 -25.68 4.37
N SER A 67 25.93 -26.09 5.57
CA SER A 67 25.54 -27.38 6.16
C SER A 67 25.33 -27.22 7.65
N CYS A 68 24.60 -28.12 8.30
CA CYS A 68 24.32 -28.03 9.73
C CYS A 68 24.33 -29.40 10.41
N ASP A 69 24.48 -29.39 11.73
CA ASP A 69 24.25 -30.58 12.54
C ASP A 69 22.82 -31.09 12.35
N ALA A 70 22.63 -32.39 12.21
CA ALA A 70 21.36 -33.00 11.82
C ALA A 70 20.17 -32.70 12.78
N SER A 71 20.45 -32.43 14.05
CA SER A 71 19.44 -32.05 15.03
C SER A 71 19.05 -30.57 14.95
N LEU A 72 19.89 -29.75 14.33
CA LEU A 72 19.72 -28.29 14.33
C LEU A 72 18.65 -27.83 13.33
N GLY A 73 18.49 -28.55 12.23
CA GLY A 73 17.56 -28.20 11.16
C GLY A 73 17.95 -28.78 9.81
N THR A 74 17.56 -28.11 8.75
CA THR A 74 17.86 -28.48 7.36
C THR A 74 18.35 -27.29 6.55
N ILE A 75 18.98 -27.58 5.42
CA ILE A 75 19.45 -26.56 4.47
C ILE A 75 18.63 -26.65 3.20
N SER A 76 18.35 -25.50 2.57
CA SER A 76 17.69 -25.43 1.25
C SER A 76 18.46 -26.17 0.16
N SER A 77 17.80 -26.55 -0.90
CA SER A 77 18.43 -27.29 -2.01
C SER A 77 19.54 -26.51 -2.74
N ASP A 78 19.51 -25.19 -2.69
CA ASP A 78 20.54 -24.29 -3.22
C ASP A 78 21.70 -24.06 -2.24
N GLY A 79 21.61 -24.60 -1.02
CA GLY A 79 22.64 -24.45 0.00
C GLY A 79 22.74 -23.08 0.66
N LYS A 80 21.78 -22.18 0.46
CA LYS A 80 21.86 -20.78 0.92
C LYS A 80 21.05 -20.48 2.18
N LYS A 81 19.94 -21.21 2.43
CA LYS A 81 19.03 -20.96 3.54
C LYS A 81 19.06 -22.06 4.59
N PHE A 82 19.04 -21.66 5.83
CA PHE A 82 18.90 -22.56 6.97
C PHE A 82 17.45 -22.54 7.47
N TYR A 83 16.90 -23.73 7.68
CA TYR A 83 15.58 -23.96 8.28
C TYR A 83 15.78 -24.57 9.66
N ALA A 84 15.39 -23.85 10.69
CA ALA A 84 15.57 -24.27 12.07
C ALA A 84 14.67 -25.47 12.45
N SER A 85 15.19 -26.32 13.32
CA SER A 85 14.46 -27.46 13.90
C SER A 85 13.11 -27.04 14.48
N PRO A 86 12.07 -27.90 14.41
CA PRO A 86 10.82 -27.74 15.17
C PRO A 86 11.01 -27.69 16.68
N ASN A 87 12.07 -28.30 17.19
CA ASN A 87 12.31 -28.46 18.62
C ASN A 87 13.49 -27.60 19.06
N ALA A 88 13.43 -27.12 20.30
CA ALA A 88 14.55 -26.44 20.93
C ALA A 88 15.79 -27.35 20.94
N THR A 89 16.92 -26.84 20.47
CA THR A 89 18.18 -27.57 20.34
C THR A 89 19.35 -26.62 20.17
N SER A 90 20.57 -27.13 20.17
CA SER A 90 21.74 -26.32 19.80
C SER A 90 22.76 -27.17 19.03
N GLY A 91 23.51 -26.54 18.14
CA GLY A 91 24.49 -27.16 17.29
C GLY A 91 25.25 -26.14 16.48
N TYR A 92 25.89 -26.60 15.42
CA TYR A 92 26.69 -25.74 14.55
C TYR A 92 26.08 -25.65 13.14
N LEU A 93 26.04 -24.44 12.64
CA LEU A 93 25.87 -24.13 11.23
C LEU A 93 27.25 -23.90 10.64
N HIS A 94 27.55 -24.58 9.55
CA HIS A 94 28.82 -24.53 8.84
C HIS A 94 28.63 -23.84 7.49
N VAL A 95 29.66 -23.16 7.04
CA VAL A 95 29.71 -22.54 5.70
C VAL A 95 31.02 -22.92 5.00
N THR A 96 30.95 -23.15 3.69
CA THR A 96 32.08 -23.45 2.83
C THR A 96 32.04 -22.64 1.54
N SER A 97 33.19 -22.16 1.08
CA SER A 97 33.37 -21.53 -0.23
C SER A 97 34.74 -21.93 -0.76
N GLY A 98 34.80 -22.79 -1.78
CA GLY A 98 36.03 -23.41 -2.20
C GLY A 98 36.68 -24.20 -1.07
N THR A 99 37.89 -23.80 -0.66
CA THR A 99 38.62 -24.38 0.47
C THR A 99 38.40 -23.63 1.80
N ALA A 100 37.83 -22.43 1.74
CA ALA A 100 37.54 -21.63 2.91
C ALA A 100 36.34 -22.17 3.67
N THR A 101 36.42 -22.19 4.99
CA THR A 101 35.36 -22.70 5.87
C THR A 101 35.12 -21.77 7.04
N GLY A 102 33.92 -21.85 7.59
CA GLY A 102 33.52 -21.17 8.80
C GLY A 102 32.40 -21.91 9.55
N LYS A 103 32.16 -21.57 10.78
CA LYS A 103 31.03 -22.10 11.55
C LYS A 103 30.57 -21.13 12.61
N ILE A 104 29.28 -21.22 12.97
CA ILE A 104 28.66 -20.49 14.07
C ILE A 104 27.88 -21.46 14.95
N LYS A 105 27.86 -21.19 16.26
CA LYS A 105 26.94 -21.90 17.16
C LYS A 105 25.56 -21.31 17.01
N VAL A 106 24.58 -22.16 16.76
CA VAL A 106 23.15 -21.80 16.69
C VAL A 106 22.40 -22.46 17.83
N THR A 107 21.52 -21.72 18.48
CA THR A 107 20.59 -22.23 19.48
C THR A 107 19.19 -21.98 18.99
N VAL A 108 18.45 -23.04 18.74
CA VAL A 108 17.02 -22.98 18.40
C VAL A 108 16.23 -22.92 19.70
N LYS A 109 15.38 -21.92 19.84
CA LYS A 109 14.51 -21.71 20.99
C LYS A 109 13.04 -21.83 20.57
N GLU A 110 12.21 -22.35 21.47
CA GLU A 110 10.77 -22.17 21.32
C GLU A 110 10.45 -20.68 21.46
N ALA A 111 9.66 -20.17 20.52
CA ALA A 111 9.21 -18.78 20.57
C ALA A 111 7.84 -18.68 19.90
N ASP A 112 6.97 -17.88 20.50
CA ASP A 112 5.65 -17.60 19.95
C ASP A 112 5.77 -16.88 18.61
N ILE A 113 4.83 -17.17 17.73
CA ILE A 113 4.65 -16.44 16.48
C ILE A 113 3.58 -15.38 16.66
N VAL A 114 3.79 -14.22 16.07
CA VAL A 114 2.83 -13.12 16.07
C VAL A 114 2.66 -12.58 14.65
N MET A 115 1.45 -12.12 14.35
CA MET A 115 1.24 -11.35 13.15
C MET A 115 1.92 -9.99 13.30
N LYS A 116 2.65 -9.54 12.30
CA LYS A 116 3.32 -8.22 12.32
C LYS A 116 2.32 -7.09 12.59
N ASN A 117 1.13 -7.19 12.04
CA ASN A 117 0.02 -6.28 12.29
C ASN A 117 -1.10 -7.01 13.04
N SER A 118 -1.70 -6.37 14.03
CA SER A 118 -2.85 -6.91 14.77
C SER A 118 -4.16 -6.85 13.99
N GLU A 119 -4.24 -5.91 13.05
CA GLU A 119 -5.34 -5.79 12.10
C GLU A 119 -4.85 -5.31 10.74
N ILE A 120 -5.58 -5.64 9.68
CA ILE A 120 -5.29 -5.24 8.32
C ILE A 120 -6.60 -5.02 7.55
N ILE A 121 -6.53 -4.10 6.58
CA ILE A 121 -7.58 -3.93 5.58
C ILE A 121 -7.15 -4.67 4.32
N ALA A 122 -8.06 -5.44 3.75
CA ALA A 122 -7.86 -6.18 2.52
C ALA A 122 -8.93 -5.85 1.50
N ASP A 123 -8.62 -6.04 0.23
CA ASP A 123 -9.59 -5.96 -0.87
C ASP A 123 -9.34 -7.08 -1.90
N LYS A 124 -10.14 -7.08 -2.97
CA LYS A 124 -10.02 -8.06 -4.05
C LYS A 124 -8.90 -7.70 -5.04
N ALA A 125 -8.67 -6.41 -5.27
CA ALA A 125 -7.74 -5.91 -6.28
C ALA A 125 -6.28 -6.02 -5.85
N HIS A 126 -6.03 -6.04 -4.53
CA HIS A 126 -4.71 -5.93 -3.95
C HIS A 126 -4.40 -7.09 -3.00
N PRO A 127 -4.01 -8.28 -3.51
CA PRO A 127 -3.57 -9.38 -2.67
C PRO A 127 -2.39 -8.97 -1.78
N TYR A 128 -2.40 -9.41 -0.52
CA TYR A 128 -1.39 -9.08 0.48
C TYR A 128 -0.68 -10.32 0.99
N SER A 129 0.66 -10.31 0.95
CA SER A 129 1.46 -11.36 1.59
C SER A 129 1.47 -11.14 3.10
N LEU A 130 0.95 -12.11 3.84
CA LEU A 130 0.87 -12.05 5.30
C LEU A 130 2.28 -12.04 5.91
N GLU A 131 2.50 -11.21 6.91
CA GLU A 131 3.78 -11.10 7.59
C GLU A 131 3.66 -11.68 9.01
N VAL A 132 4.41 -12.75 9.25
CA VAL A 132 4.45 -13.44 10.52
C VAL A 132 5.86 -13.34 11.09
N ILE A 133 5.96 -12.92 12.34
CA ILE A 133 7.23 -12.67 13.00
C ILE A 133 7.30 -13.37 14.35
N SER A 134 8.52 -13.50 14.86
CA SER A 134 8.83 -13.89 16.23
C SER A 134 9.96 -13.04 16.77
N HIS A 135 10.06 -12.93 18.09
CA HIS A 135 11.11 -12.18 18.77
C HIS A 135 11.92 -13.09 19.67
N ILE A 136 13.24 -12.99 19.58
CA ILE A 136 14.16 -13.55 20.58
C ILE A 136 15.08 -12.45 21.05
N GLY A 137 14.87 -12.00 22.28
CA GLY A 137 15.52 -10.79 22.80
C GLY A 137 15.11 -9.56 21.97
N GLU A 138 16.08 -8.86 21.40
CA GLU A 138 15.84 -7.69 20.55
C GLU A 138 15.75 -8.04 19.05
N ASN A 139 16.01 -9.29 18.69
CA ASN A 139 16.00 -9.74 17.29
C ASN A 139 14.60 -10.15 16.84
N THR A 140 14.24 -9.71 15.63
CA THR A 140 12.99 -10.09 14.97
C THR A 140 13.29 -11.05 13.83
N PHE A 141 12.55 -12.15 13.77
CA PHE A 141 12.63 -13.17 12.74
C PHE A 141 11.33 -13.22 11.97
N THR A 142 11.42 -13.41 10.67
CA THR A 142 10.24 -13.56 9.79
C THR A 142 10.06 -15.04 9.44
N TYR A 143 8.78 -15.44 9.32
CA TYR A 143 8.43 -16.76 8.82
C TYR A 143 7.93 -16.66 7.36
N ASP A 144 8.18 -17.69 6.59
CA ASP A 144 7.53 -17.83 5.29
C ASP A 144 6.04 -18.10 5.51
N PRO A 145 5.13 -17.18 5.13
CA PRO A 145 3.70 -17.36 5.38
C PRO A 145 3.10 -18.56 4.63
N SER A 146 3.77 -19.05 3.58
CA SER A 146 3.36 -20.27 2.86
C SER A 146 3.61 -21.56 3.65
N SER A 147 4.50 -21.51 4.66
CA SER A 147 4.79 -22.64 5.54
C SER A 147 3.81 -22.82 6.68
N LEU A 148 2.93 -21.84 6.91
CA LEU A 148 1.93 -21.86 7.97
C LEU A 148 0.63 -22.52 7.52
N SER A 149 -0.07 -23.13 8.47
CA SER A 149 -1.47 -23.54 8.30
C SER A 149 -2.37 -22.36 8.68
N TRP A 150 -3.28 -22.00 7.76
CA TRP A 150 -4.17 -20.87 7.95
C TRP A 150 -5.60 -21.31 8.23
N SER A 151 -6.25 -20.66 9.19
CA SER A 151 -7.69 -20.78 9.41
C SER A 151 -8.34 -19.40 9.39
N ILE A 152 -9.58 -19.34 8.88
CA ILE A 152 -10.38 -18.14 8.73
C ILE A 152 -11.70 -18.38 9.41
N GLU A 153 -12.10 -17.50 10.33
CA GLU A 153 -13.34 -17.64 11.09
C GLU A 153 -14.58 -17.52 10.17
N ASP A 154 -14.59 -16.54 9.27
CA ASP A 154 -15.59 -16.42 8.21
C ASP A 154 -14.92 -16.41 6.82
N PRO A 155 -14.89 -17.57 6.13
CA PRO A 155 -14.26 -17.68 4.81
C PRO A 155 -15.04 -17.01 3.68
N THR A 156 -16.21 -16.44 3.94
CA THR A 156 -16.93 -15.62 2.94
C THR A 156 -16.34 -14.23 2.80
N VAL A 157 -15.63 -13.74 3.83
CA VAL A 157 -15.02 -12.39 3.86
C VAL A 157 -13.70 -12.34 3.10
N CYS A 158 -12.83 -13.33 3.31
CA CYS A 158 -11.52 -13.37 2.66
C CYS A 158 -11.06 -14.82 2.42
N LYS A 159 -10.00 -14.98 1.61
CA LYS A 159 -9.30 -16.25 1.42
C LYS A 159 -7.80 -16.06 1.62
N ILE A 160 -7.11 -17.17 1.93
CA ILE A 160 -5.65 -17.20 2.05
C ILE A 160 -5.15 -18.39 1.22
N GLU A 161 -4.27 -18.12 0.28
CA GLU A 161 -3.62 -19.12 -0.59
C GLU A 161 -2.11 -18.90 -0.53
N ASN A 162 -1.36 -19.91 -0.05
CA ASN A 162 0.11 -19.83 0.11
C ASN A 162 0.57 -18.58 0.91
N GLY A 163 -0.18 -18.21 1.97
CA GLY A 163 0.12 -17.04 2.78
C GLY A 163 -0.26 -15.70 2.16
N ILE A 164 -0.94 -15.71 1.01
CA ILE A 164 -1.45 -14.51 0.34
C ILE A 164 -2.93 -14.33 0.67
N LEU A 165 -3.25 -13.23 1.34
CA LEU A 165 -4.61 -12.81 1.71
C LEU A 165 -5.26 -12.05 0.55
N THR A 166 -6.51 -12.39 0.24
CA THR A 166 -7.35 -11.68 -0.75
C THR A 166 -8.74 -11.47 -0.17
N GLY A 167 -9.25 -10.24 -0.23
CA GLY A 167 -10.62 -9.92 0.15
C GLY A 167 -11.63 -10.47 -0.86
N ILE A 168 -12.79 -10.93 -0.37
CA ILE A 168 -13.87 -11.49 -1.21
C ILE A 168 -15.12 -10.61 -1.12
N LYS A 169 -15.54 -10.27 0.10
CA LYS A 169 -16.79 -9.56 0.39
C LYS A 169 -16.59 -8.65 1.59
N ASN A 170 -17.24 -7.48 1.57
CA ASN A 170 -17.23 -6.55 2.71
C ASN A 170 -17.64 -7.25 4.01
N GLY A 171 -16.83 -7.04 5.04
CA GLY A 171 -17.02 -7.65 6.35
C GLY A 171 -15.74 -7.69 7.16
N THR A 172 -15.84 -8.27 8.33
CA THR A 172 -14.70 -8.44 9.25
C THR A 172 -14.62 -9.88 9.71
N THR A 173 -13.41 -10.45 9.73
CA THR A 173 -13.16 -11.80 10.21
C THR A 173 -11.82 -11.85 10.94
N ASN A 174 -11.60 -12.88 11.74
CA ASN A 174 -10.30 -13.19 12.30
C ASN A 174 -9.65 -14.31 11.51
N ILE A 175 -8.34 -14.19 11.34
CA ILE A 175 -7.50 -15.25 10.76
C ILE A 175 -6.49 -15.71 11.78
N THR A 176 -6.12 -16.97 11.70
CA THR A 176 -5.10 -17.57 12.56
C THR A 176 -4.08 -18.30 11.69
N GLY A 177 -2.81 -17.93 11.80
CA GLY A 177 -1.69 -18.67 11.24
C GLY A 177 -1.07 -19.57 12.29
N SER A 178 -0.79 -20.82 11.96
CA SER A 178 -0.25 -21.80 12.90
C SER A 178 0.93 -22.55 12.28
N ILE A 179 1.93 -22.85 13.11
CA ILE A 179 3.05 -23.73 12.77
C ILE A 179 3.45 -24.55 14.00
N GLY A 180 3.39 -25.87 13.91
CA GLY A 180 3.56 -26.73 15.09
C GLY A 180 2.52 -26.41 16.16
N ASN A 181 2.98 -26.06 17.36
CA ASN A 181 2.16 -25.69 18.51
C ASN A 181 1.96 -24.17 18.67
N PHE A 182 2.54 -23.38 17.79
CA PHE A 182 2.49 -21.92 17.86
C PHE A 182 1.41 -21.37 16.94
N SER A 183 0.75 -20.30 17.36
CA SER A 183 -0.26 -19.63 16.56
C SER A 183 -0.30 -18.13 16.82
N GLY A 184 -0.57 -17.36 15.78
CA GLY A 184 -0.81 -15.92 15.84
C GLY A 184 -2.13 -15.55 15.18
N ASN A 185 -2.80 -14.55 15.73
CA ASN A 185 -4.12 -14.11 15.26
C ASN A 185 -4.05 -12.70 14.71
N MET A 186 -4.88 -12.40 13.71
CA MET A 186 -5.03 -11.08 13.14
C MET A 186 -6.49 -10.85 12.75
N LYS A 187 -6.96 -9.63 12.95
CA LYS A 187 -8.26 -9.17 12.44
C LYS A 187 -8.10 -8.70 11.00
N VAL A 188 -8.98 -9.15 10.13
CA VAL A 188 -9.06 -8.72 8.73
C VAL A 188 -10.38 -8.01 8.51
N THR A 189 -10.32 -6.79 7.96
CA THR A 189 -11.49 -6.06 7.48
C THR A 189 -11.38 -5.96 5.97
N VAL A 190 -12.43 -6.36 5.26
CA VAL A 190 -12.54 -6.18 3.81
C VAL A 190 -13.49 -5.04 3.55
N GLU A 191 -12.98 -4.03 2.84
CA GLU A 191 -13.73 -2.83 2.49
C GLU A 191 -13.56 -2.58 0.99
N ILE A 192 -14.56 -2.96 0.22
CA ILE A 192 -14.61 -2.78 -1.24
C ILE A 192 -15.57 -1.63 -1.51
N PRO A 193 -15.09 -0.48 -2.01
CA PRO A 193 -15.97 0.66 -2.28
C PRO A 193 -16.90 0.37 -3.45
N GLU A 194 -18.11 0.94 -3.38
CA GLU A 194 -19.14 0.79 -4.43
C GLU A 194 -18.88 1.65 -5.67
N SER A 195 -17.92 2.57 -5.60
CA SER A 195 -17.61 3.52 -6.67
C SER A 195 -16.10 3.65 -6.87
N PRO A 196 -15.61 3.81 -8.12
CA PRO A 196 -14.20 4.02 -8.39
C PRO A 196 -13.67 5.35 -7.83
N LYS A 197 -14.55 6.23 -7.38
CA LYS A 197 -14.19 7.50 -6.77
C LYS A 197 -15.19 7.85 -5.69
N ILE A 198 -14.72 8.01 -4.47
CA ILE A 198 -15.54 8.40 -3.31
C ILE A 198 -14.96 9.64 -2.62
N PRO A 199 -15.77 10.45 -1.92
CA PRO A 199 -15.27 11.51 -1.05
C PRO A 199 -14.31 10.96 0.01
N ALA A 200 -13.19 11.62 0.24
CA ALA A 200 -12.28 11.27 1.33
C ALA A 200 -12.80 11.79 2.68
N ASP A 201 -13.44 12.97 2.68
CA ASP A 201 -14.10 13.58 3.85
C ASP A 201 -15.12 14.64 3.41
N ASP A 202 -16.05 14.96 4.27
CA ASP A 202 -17.08 15.99 4.08
C ASP A 202 -16.70 17.36 4.63
N PHE A 203 -15.53 17.45 5.22
CA PHE A 203 -14.96 18.63 5.87
C PHE A 203 -15.68 19.15 7.13
N TYR A 204 -16.63 18.42 7.68
CA TYR A 204 -17.20 18.77 8.99
C TYR A 204 -16.23 18.41 10.12
N GLY A 205 -16.17 19.28 11.12
CA GLY A 205 -15.35 19.08 12.33
C GLY A 205 -13.86 19.35 12.15
N TRP A 206 -13.40 19.86 10.99
CA TRP A 206 -12.04 20.34 10.85
C TRP A 206 -11.80 21.58 11.68
N THR A 207 -10.67 21.62 12.35
CA THR A 207 -10.17 22.78 13.10
C THR A 207 -8.98 23.41 12.37
N THR A 208 -8.54 24.57 12.83
CA THR A 208 -7.39 25.24 12.23
C THR A 208 -6.32 25.52 13.27
N LYS A 209 -5.07 25.41 12.87
CA LYS A 209 -3.90 25.90 13.59
C LYS A 209 -3.11 26.86 12.70
N SER A 210 -2.60 27.92 13.29
CA SER A 210 -1.82 28.93 12.57
C SER A 210 -0.87 29.65 13.48
N ILE A 211 0.10 30.37 12.91
CA ILE A 211 0.96 31.28 13.67
C ILE A 211 0.35 32.68 13.72
N SER A 212 0.91 33.56 14.52
CA SER A 212 0.40 34.92 14.80
C SER A 212 0.26 35.84 13.56
N SER A 213 0.88 35.47 12.43
CA SER A 213 0.72 36.18 11.15
C SER A 213 -0.55 35.79 10.38
N ILE A 214 -1.29 34.80 10.87
CA ILE A 214 -2.58 34.37 10.33
C ILE A 214 -3.63 34.47 11.43
N THR A 215 -4.74 35.13 11.15
CA THR A 215 -5.90 35.23 12.07
C THR A 215 -7.20 34.85 11.38
N ASP A 216 -8.23 34.63 12.17
CA ASP A 216 -9.60 34.31 11.71
C ASP A 216 -9.65 33.07 10.79
N ALA A 217 -8.70 32.14 11.00
CA ALA A 217 -8.64 30.93 10.20
C ALA A 217 -9.81 29.98 10.51
N ALA A 218 -10.54 29.56 9.48
CA ALA A 218 -11.65 28.65 9.59
C ALA A 218 -11.81 27.79 8.34
N VAL A 219 -12.19 26.52 8.54
CA VAL A 219 -12.62 25.61 7.46
C VAL A 219 -14.15 25.63 7.39
N THR A 220 -14.68 25.90 6.21
CA THR A 220 -16.12 25.92 5.96
C THR A 220 -16.44 24.92 4.86
N PRO A 221 -17.19 23.82 5.15
CA PRO A 221 -17.69 22.94 4.10
C PRO A 221 -18.48 23.72 3.05
N SER A 222 -18.26 23.45 1.77
CA SER A 222 -18.90 24.16 0.66
C SER A 222 -19.61 23.24 -0.35
N GLY A 223 -19.57 21.95 -0.12
CA GLY A 223 -20.19 20.92 -0.93
C GLY A 223 -19.73 19.53 -0.48
N ASN A 224 -20.18 18.50 -1.18
CA ASN A 224 -19.70 17.15 -0.93
C ASN A 224 -18.22 17.09 -1.31
N ASN A 225 -17.33 16.68 -0.38
CA ASN A 225 -15.87 16.68 -0.51
C ASN A 225 -15.22 18.01 -0.94
N GLN A 226 -15.84 19.12 -0.57
CA GLN A 226 -15.39 20.48 -0.88
C GLN A 226 -15.37 21.36 0.37
N ALA A 227 -14.39 22.24 0.46
CA ALA A 227 -14.30 23.22 1.55
C ALA A 227 -13.63 24.52 1.12
N ILE A 228 -13.85 25.54 1.95
CA ILE A 228 -13.14 26.81 1.86
C ILE A 228 -12.35 27.01 3.16
N LEU A 229 -11.04 27.13 3.06
CA LEU A 229 -10.17 27.56 4.13
C LEU A 229 -10.01 29.07 4.03
N GLY A 230 -10.74 29.81 4.86
CA GLY A 230 -10.67 31.27 4.94
C GLY A 230 -9.75 31.71 6.06
N PHE A 231 -8.99 32.81 5.88
CA PHE A 231 -8.13 33.40 6.90
C PHE A 231 -7.73 34.84 6.55
N THR A 232 -7.29 35.60 7.54
CA THR A 232 -6.71 36.94 7.34
C THR A 232 -5.20 36.86 7.50
N TYR A 233 -4.43 37.32 6.47
CA TYR A 233 -2.99 37.44 6.54
C TYR A 233 -2.57 38.75 7.20
N LYS A 234 -1.64 38.66 8.16
CA LYS A 234 -0.92 39.78 8.75
C LYS A 234 0.57 39.67 8.45
N THR A 235 1.30 40.75 8.59
CA THR A 235 2.74 40.73 8.42
C THR A 235 3.40 39.76 9.41
N GLY A 236 4.22 38.84 8.88
CA GLY A 236 4.90 37.84 9.71
C GLY A 236 5.90 37.03 8.91
N ARG A 237 6.72 36.26 9.63
CA ARG A 237 7.77 35.42 9.03
C ARG A 237 7.24 33.99 8.89
N LEU A 238 7.41 33.39 7.72
CA LEU A 238 7.01 32.00 7.39
C LEU A 238 5.56 31.69 7.81
N PRO A 239 4.57 32.44 7.30
CA PRO A 239 3.18 32.21 7.68
C PRO A 239 2.69 30.85 7.16
N TYR A 240 1.92 30.15 7.99
CA TYR A 240 1.21 28.96 7.60
C TYR A 240 -0.18 28.92 8.23
N VAL A 241 -1.07 28.18 7.60
CA VAL A 241 -2.36 27.76 8.14
C VAL A 241 -2.48 26.25 7.95
N GLU A 242 -2.95 25.59 8.99
CA GLU A 242 -3.11 24.14 9.03
C GLU A 242 -4.58 23.80 9.25
N MET A 243 -5.09 22.90 8.43
CA MET A 243 -6.37 22.23 8.64
C MET A 243 -6.10 20.93 9.37
N ASP A 244 -6.73 20.72 10.51
CA ASP A 244 -6.42 19.65 11.45
C ASP A 244 -7.67 18.80 11.72
N LYS A 245 -7.61 17.55 11.34
CA LYS A 245 -8.56 16.48 11.65
C LYS A 245 -7.93 15.15 11.28
N ALA A 246 -7.92 14.21 12.21
CA ALA A 246 -7.53 12.84 11.89
C ALA A 246 -8.64 12.14 11.11
N ILE A 247 -8.31 11.71 9.89
CA ILE A 247 -9.19 10.91 9.03
C ILE A 247 -8.55 9.54 8.87
N THR A 248 -9.30 8.48 9.15
CA THR A 248 -8.84 7.11 8.97
C THR A 248 -9.38 6.53 7.68
N LEU A 249 -8.49 6.08 6.80
CA LEU A 249 -8.84 5.40 5.56
C LEU A 249 -9.01 3.91 5.84
N TYR A 250 -10.24 3.42 5.76
CA TYR A 250 -10.60 2.02 6.02
C TYR A 250 -10.67 1.16 4.76
N SER A 251 -10.42 1.75 3.60
CA SER A 251 -10.32 1.06 2.32
C SER A 251 -8.94 1.31 1.71
N ILE A 252 -8.56 0.57 0.68
CA ILE A 252 -7.26 0.68 0.02
C ILE A 252 -7.42 1.42 -1.32
N PRO A 253 -7.37 2.76 -1.34
CA PRO A 253 -7.39 3.50 -2.61
C PRO A 253 -6.05 3.36 -3.33
N ASP A 254 -6.07 3.46 -4.65
CA ASP A 254 -4.85 3.60 -5.44
C ASP A 254 -4.27 5.01 -5.34
N THR A 255 -5.15 6.00 -5.19
CA THR A 255 -4.74 7.40 -5.19
C THR A 255 -5.66 8.25 -4.29
N LEU A 256 -5.06 9.12 -3.50
CA LEU A 256 -5.73 10.25 -2.86
C LEU A 256 -5.60 11.49 -3.77
N ARG A 257 -6.72 12.12 -4.11
CA ARG A 257 -6.76 13.31 -4.97
C ARG A 257 -7.28 14.53 -4.22
N MET A 258 -6.60 15.65 -4.40
CA MET A 258 -7.05 16.95 -3.91
C MET A 258 -6.89 18.00 -5.01
N LEU A 259 -7.99 18.64 -5.40
CA LEU A 259 -7.99 19.77 -6.34
C LEU A 259 -8.18 21.06 -5.54
N ILE A 260 -7.21 21.95 -5.63
CA ILE A 260 -7.22 23.22 -4.90
C ILE A 260 -7.14 24.41 -5.84
N ASN A 261 -7.65 25.56 -5.36
CA ASN A 261 -7.47 26.86 -5.98
C ASN A 261 -7.23 27.88 -4.87
N SER A 262 -6.18 28.66 -4.95
CA SER A 262 -5.78 29.59 -3.89
C SER A 262 -5.79 31.05 -4.37
N GLU A 263 -6.41 31.92 -3.59
CA GLU A 263 -6.40 33.38 -3.80
C GLU A 263 -5.07 34.03 -3.34
N ILE A 264 -4.20 33.27 -2.67
CA ILE A 264 -2.91 33.71 -2.15
C ILE A 264 -1.81 32.75 -2.62
N PRO A 265 -0.57 33.23 -2.91
CA PRO A 265 0.51 32.34 -3.26
C PRO A 265 0.83 31.36 -2.12
N VAL A 266 0.85 30.07 -2.42
CA VAL A 266 1.24 28.98 -1.51
C VAL A 266 2.58 28.45 -1.96
N SER A 267 3.60 28.54 -1.09
CA SER A 267 4.94 28.06 -1.42
C SER A 267 5.02 26.53 -1.32
N LYS A 268 4.30 25.95 -0.36
CA LYS A 268 4.30 24.50 -0.11
C LYS A 268 3.01 24.06 0.56
N ILE A 269 2.53 22.89 0.18
CA ILE A 269 1.50 22.14 0.93
C ILE A 269 2.20 20.92 1.55
N GLN A 270 1.91 20.68 2.82
CA GLN A 270 2.36 19.50 3.56
C GLN A 270 1.16 18.72 4.06
N ILE A 271 1.11 17.44 3.73
CA ILE A 271 0.08 16.51 4.18
C ILE A 271 0.74 15.52 5.14
N ALA A 272 0.27 15.48 6.38
CA ALA A 272 0.73 14.54 7.37
C ALA A 272 -0.11 13.27 7.33
N CYS A 273 0.54 12.14 7.16
CA CYS A 273 -0.10 10.83 7.14
C CYS A 273 0.67 9.83 7.99
N LYS A 274 -0.02 8.79 8.43
CA LYS A 274 0.56 7.73 9.24
C LYS A 274 -0.03 6.39 8.79
N ALA A 275 0.82 5.51 8.32
CA ALA A 275 0.46 4.12 8.07
C ALA A 275 0.35 3.35 9.39
N ASN A 276 -0.41 2.24 9.38
CA ASN A 276 -0.62 1.39 10.54
C ASN A 276 0.72 0.90 11.14
N GLY A 277 0.94 1.19 12.40
CA GLY A 277 2.17 0.82 13.12
C GLY A 277 3.41 1.68 12.85
N ASP A 278 3.36 2.60 11.89
CA ASP A 278 4.49 3.44 11.49
C ASP A 278 4.52 4.81 12.21
N LYS A 279 5.60 5.55 11.96
CA LYS A 279 5.72 6.95 12.35
C LYS A 279 4.99 7.84 11.36
N GLU A 280 4.57 9.03 11.82
CA GLU A 280 4.01 10.05 10.95
C GLU A 280 5.01 10.46 9.85
N GLN A 281 4.53 10.54 8.63
CA GLN A 281 5.26 10.95 7.43
C GLN A 281 4.65 12.23 6.86
N TYR A 282 5.46 12.96 6.07
CA TYR A 282 5.06 14.22 5.48
C TYR A 282 5.23 14.16 3.96
N LEU A 283 4.12 14.37 3.25
CA LEU A 283 4.10 14.52 1.80
C LEU A 283 4.06 16.00 1.47
N GLU A 284 4.96 16.46 0.62
CA GLU A 284 5.16 17.89 0.32
C GLU A 284 4.98 18.18 -1.16
N TYR A 285 4.26 19.26 -1.47
CA TYR A 285 3.93 19.70 -2.82
C TYR A 285 4.21 21.20 -2.95
N GLU A 286 4.84 21.61 -4.04
CA GLU A 286 5.25 23.00 -4.30
C GLU A 286 4.68 23.51 -5.64
N GLY A 287 4.82 24.80 -5.89
CA GLY A 287 4.51 25.40 -7.19
C GLY A 287 3.03 25.71 -7.42
N ILE A 288 2.28 26.04 -6.36
CA ILE A 288 0.85 26.38 -6.48
C ILE A 288 0.69 27.81 -6.95
N THR A 289 0.10 27.98 -8.12
CA THR A 289 -0.17 29.29 -8.76
C THR A 289 -1.46 29.89 -8.21
N VAL A 290 -1.47 31.23 -8.07
CA VAL A 290 -2.66 31.98 -7.60
C VAL A 290 -3.77 31.94 -8.63
N ASN A 291 -4.99 31.66 -8.15
CA ASN A 291 -6.21 31.62 -8.95
C ASN A 291 -6.23 30.58 -10.08
N GLU A 292 -5.30 29.62 -10.04
CA GLU A 292 -5.29 28.46 -10.93
C GLU A 292 -5.63 27.19 -10.17
N ASP A 293 -6.25 26.25 -10.87
CA ASP A 293 -6.56 24.95 -10.30
C ASP A 293 -5.31 24.06 -10.27
N TYR A 294 -4.96 23.59 -9.10
CA TYR A 294 -3.80 22.71 -8.87
C TYR A 294 -4.26 21.35 -8.36
N LEU A 295 -3.96 20.30 -9.13
CA LEU A 295 -4.29 18.92 -8.77
C LEU A 295 -3.12 18.27 -8.04
N ILE A 296 -3.35 17.87 -6.80
CA ILE A 296 -2.48 16.98 -6.04
C ILE A 296 -3.04 15.57 -6.21
N SER A 297 -2.20 14.65 -6.69
CA SER A 297 -2.52 13.24 -6.83
C SER A 297 -1.45 12.44 -6.12
N ILE A 298 -1.82 11.79 -5.03
CA ILE A 298 -0.92 11.06 -4.14
C ILE A 298 -1.14 9.57 -4.38
N PRO A 299 -0.20 8.88 -5.04
CA PRO A 299 -0.23 7.42 -5.11
C PRO A 299 -0.15 6.82 -3.70
N LEU A 300 -0.85 5.74 -3.50
CA LEU A 300 -0.86 5.07 -2.20
C LEU A 300 0.54 4.60 -1.76
N SER A 301 1.37 4.18 -2.73
CA SER A 301 2.76 3.81 -2.53
C SER A 301 3.60 4.87 -1.82
N ASP A 302 3.28 6.16 -2.01
CA ASP A 302 3.99 7.26 -1.35
C ASP A 302 3.71 7.31 0.16
N ILE A 303 2.58 6.73 0.58
CA ILE A 303 2.18 6.68 2.01
C ILE A 303 2.63 5.37 2.66
N THR A 304 2.49 4.24 1.97
CA THR A 304 2.67 2.91 2.57
C THR A 304 3.95 2.19 2.13
N GLY A 305 4.66 2.70 1.09
CA GLY A 305 5.73 2.00 0.39
C GLY A 305 5.20 0.96 -0.60
N GLU A 306 5.99 0.65 -1.63
CA GLU A 306 5.55 -0.10 -2.84
C GLU A 306 4.91 -1.46 -2.57
N ASN A 307 5.26 -2.14 -1.50
CA ASN A 307 4.74 -3.47 -1.17
C ASN A 307 4.06 -3.55 0.20
N ASN A 308 3.85 -2.41 0.87
CA ASN A 308 3.38 -2.40 2.26
C ASN A 308 1.88 -2.11 2.36
N ARG A 309 1.06 -3.04 1.88
CA ARG A 309 -0.40 -2.95 2.03
C ARG A 309 -0.88 -3.25 3.46
N GLY A 310 -0.04 -3.85 4.29
CA GLY A 310 -0.24 -3.95 5.74
C GLY A 310 -0.18 -2.61 6.47
N GLY A 311 0.17 -1.52 5.77
CA GLY A 311 0.09 -0.16 6.30
C GLY A 311 -1.31 0.39 6.53
N PHE A 312 -2.38 -0.33 6.13
CA PHE A 312 -3.75 0.09 6.40
C PHE A 312 -4.28 -0.45 7.73
N PRO A 313 -5.14 0.33 8.42
CA PRO A 313 -5.68 1.66 8.04
C PRO A 313 -4.61 2.77 8.04
N VAL A 314 -4.71 3.70 7.09
CA VAL A 314 -3.88 4.91 7.03
C VAL A 314 -4.64 6.07 7.66
N SER A 315 -3.96 6.86 8.50
CA SER A 315 -4.47 8.10 9.06
C SER A 315 -3.92 9.31 8.31
N LEU A 316 -4.78 10.21 7.87
CA LEU A 316 -4.42 11.57 7.46
C LEU A 316 -4.67 12.48 8.65
N ASN A 317 -3.64 13.21 9.12
CA ASN A 317 -3.73 13.94 10.39
C ASN A 317 -3.96 15.44 10.20
N TYR A 318 -3.31 16.05 9.20
CA TYR A 318 -3.53 17.45 8.86
C TYR A 318 -3.08 17.78 7.43
N ILE A 319 -3.56 18.92 6.94
CA ILE A 319 -3.12 19.56 5.68
C ILE A 319 -2.64 20.97 6.03
N LYS A 320 -1.38 21.29 5.76
CA LYS A 320 -0.74 22.55 6.08
C LYS A 320 -0.35 23.31 4.82
N PHE A 321 -0.74 24.56 4.75
CA PHE A 321 -0.44 25.48 3.64
C PHE A 321 0.58 26.52 4.11
N TYR A 322 1.76 26.53 3.52
CA TYR A 322 2.79 27.54 3.75
C TYR A 322 2.59 28.69 2.78
N ILE A 323 2.30 29.88 3.30
CA ILE A 323 1.96 31.05 2.51
C ILE A 323 3.22 31.73 2.01
N ASN A 324 3.28 32.00 0.70
CA ASN A 324 4.31 32.86 0.14
C ASN A 324 3.88 34.31 0.32
N THR A 325 4.74 35.09 0.98
CA THR A 325 4.44 36.49 1.30
C THR A 325 4.70 37.49 0.15
N THR A 326 5.29 37.02 -0.96
CA THR A 326 5.57 37.87 -2.13
C THR A 326 4.27 38.25 -2.81
N GLY A 327 4.02 39.58 -2.90
CA GLY A 327 2.81 40.09 -3.54
C GLY A 327 1.54 40.01 -2.71
N THR A 328 1.63 39.67 -1.42
CA THR A 328 0.48 39.60 -0.51
C THR A 328 0.31 40.90 0.29
N ASN A 329 -0.92 41.26 0.60
CA ASN A 329 -1.26 42.47 1.37
C ASN A 329 -1.58 42.10 2.82
N SER A 330 -0.93 42.76 3.76
CA SER A 330 -1.25 42.60 5.19
C SER A 330 -2.64 43.16 5.53
N GLY A 331 -3.38 42.43 6.38
CA GLY A 331 -4.74 42.79 6.78
C GLY A 331 -5.82 42.33 5.80
N GLN A 332 -5.45 41.70 4.69
CA GLN A 332 -6.40 41.19 3.71
C GLN A 332 -6.83 39.77 4.07
N ALA A 333 -8.12 39.47 3.87
CA ALA A 333 -8.69 38.14 3.92
C ALA A 333 -8.43 37.40 2.59
N TYR A 334 -8.10 36.12 2.70
CA TYR A 334 -7.84 35.22 1.57
C TYR A 334 -8.55 33.89 1.77
N LYS A 335 -8.76 33.19 0.66
CA LYS A 335 -9.35 31.85 0.64
C LYS A 335 -8.48 30.87 -0.12
N ILE A 336 -8.48 29.64 0.35
CA ILE A 336 -8.04 28.46 -0.37
C ILE A 336 -9.25 27.58 -0.55
N HIS A 337 -9.63 27.33 -1.80
CA HIS A 337 -10.78 26.50 -2.15
C HIS A 337 -10.27 25.06 -2.38
N ILE A 338 -10.77 24.13 -1.61
CA ILE A 338 -10.63 22.70 -1.86
C ILE A 338 -11.85 22.28 -2.68
N LYS A 339 -11.65 22.10 -3.98
CA LYS A 339 -12.71 21.79 -4.95
C LYS A 339 -12.98 20.30 -5.08
N GLU A 340 -12.03 19.47 -4.65
CA GLU A 340 -12.15 18.03 -4.59
C GLU A 340 -11.23 17.49 -3.50
N PHE A 341 -11.71 16.52 -2.74
CA PHE A 341 -10.91 15.69 -1.83
C PHE A 341 -11.47 14.29 -1.88
N SER A 342 -10.83 13.40 -2.64
CA SER A 342 -11.39 12.11 -3.05
C SER A 342 -10.39 10.98 -2.98
N LEU A 343 -10.89 9.79 -2.69
CA LEU A 343 -10.20 8.52 -2.84
C LEU A 343 -10.55 7.93 -4.21
N VAL A 344 -9.55 7.48 -4.96
CA VAL A 344 -9.69 6.88 -6.29
C VAL A 344 -9.23 5.44 -6.24
N TYR A 345 -10.02 4.56 -6.81
CA TYR A 345 -9.80 3.12 -6.87
C TYR A 345 -9.75 2.67 -8.33
N ASN A 346 -8.63 2.12 -8.77
CA ASN A 346 -8.48 1.54 -10.09
C ASN A 346 -9.03 0.10 -10.08
N GLY A 347 -9.68 -0.31 -11.17
CA GLY A 347 -10.22 -1.68 -11.27
C GLY A 347 -11.55 -1.91 -10.57
N ILE A 348 -12.12 -0.87 -9.94
CA ILE A 348 -13.53 -0.88 -9.54
C ILE A 348 -14.32 -0.33 -10.71
N GLU A 349 -14.99 -1.24 -11.41
CA GLU A 349 -15.96 -0.84 -12.41
C GLU A 349 -17.17 -0.24 -11.70
N SER A 350 -17.55 0.98 -12.10
CA SER A 350 -18.70 1.66 -11.53
C SER A 350 -19.96 0.80 -11.71
N GLY A 351 -20.35 0.12 -10.65
CA GLY A 351 -21.69 -0.35 -10.31
C GLY A 351 -22.57 -1.02 -11.37
N ILE A 352 -22.00 -1.65 -12.38
CA ILE A 352 -22.73 -2.59 -13.21
C ILE A 352 -22.04 -3.93 -13.00
N ASP A 353 -22.75 -4.80 -12.29
CA ASP A 353 -22.32 -6.18 -12.05
C ASP A 353 -21.98 -6.86 -13.39
N GLU A 354 -20.68 -7.03 -13.70
CA GLU A 354 -20.24 -7.85 -14.84
C GLU A 354 -20.51 -9.35 -14.60
N THR A 355 -21.44 -9.70 -13.73
CA THR A 355 -21.94 -11.09 -13.61
C THR A 355 -22.81 -11.52 -14.78
N VAL A 356 -23.02 -10.64 -15.74
CA VAL A 356 -23.49 -11.05 -17.06
C VAL A 356 -22.25 -11.24 -17.93
N ALA A 357 -21.67 -12.42 -17.86
CA ALA A 357 -20.72 -12.91 -18.87
C ALA A 357 -21.38 -12.83 -20.25
N GLY A 358 -21.09 -11.77 -20.97
CA GLY A 358 -21.65 -11.61 -22.30
C GLY A 358 -21.23 -10.29 -22.92
N ASN A 359 -20.09 -10.31 -23.56
CA ASN A 359 -19.68 -9.44 -24.64
C ASN A 359 -19.26 -7.99 -24.36
N LYS A 360 -17.95 -7.82 -24.38
CA LYS A 360 -17.19 -6.58 -24.64
C LYS A 360 -17.43 -5.94 -26.02
N ASN A 361 -18.51 -6.26 -26.72
CA ASN A 361 -18.67 -5.97 -28.16
C ASN A 361 -19.88 -5.10 -28.49
N MET A 362 -20.49 -4.37 -27.55
CA MET A 362 -21.44 -3.33 -27.90
C MET A 362 -20.72 -2.02 -28.17
N VAL A 363 -20.86 -1.51 -29.37
CA VAL A 363 -20.36 -0.21 -29.80
C VAL A 363 -21.52 0.73 -30.00
N VAL A 364 -21.44 1.90 -29.38
CA VAL A 364 -22.38 3.02 -29.57
C VAL A 364 -21.66 4.11 -30.34
N TYR A 365 -22.18 4.51 -31.48
CA TYR A 365 -21.57 5.59 -32.27
C TYR A 365 -22.64 6.49 -32.95
N PRO A 366 -22.31 7.76 -33.24
CA PRO A 366 -21.10 8.43 -32.82
C PRO A 366 -21.04 8.64 -31.30
N ASN A 367 -19.87 8.58 -30.71
CA ASN A 367 -19.65 8.93 -29.30
C ASN A 367 -18.45 9.87 -29.22
N PRO A 368 -18.59 11.18 -28.93
CA PRO A 368 -19.85 11.85 -28.55
C PRO A 368 -20.91 11.90 -29.67
N ILE A 369 -22.18 11.92 -29.25
CA ILE A 369 -23.30 12.05 -30.18
C ILE A 369 -23.36 13.49 -30.67
N THR A 370 -23.35 13.68 -31.99
CA THR A 370 -23.39 15.01 -32.64
C THR A 370 -24.76 15.33 -33.29
N GLY A 371 -25.81 14.61 -32.95
CA GLY A 371 -27.18 14.75 -33.43
C GLY A 371 -28.15 14.02 -32.55
N ASN A 372 -29.33 13.68 -33.08
CA ASN A 372 -30.40 13.06 -32.31
C ASN A 372 -30.44 11.53 -32.50
N THR A 373 -29.44 10.94 -33.14
CA THR A 373 -29.42 9.51 -33.42
C THR A 373 -28.11 8.88 -32.98
N LEU A 374 -28.20 7.67 -32.48
CA LEU A 374 -27.07 6.77 -32.23
C LEU A 374 -27.29 5.43 -32.94
N PHE A 375 -26.19 4.74 -33.20
CA PHE A 375 -26.16 3.39 -33.76
C PHE A 375 -25.65 2.44 -32.72
N LEU A 376 -26.32 1.29 -32.60
CA LEU A 376 -25.92 0.19 -31.75
C LEU A 376 -25.41 -0.94 -32.62
N GLN A 377 -24.19 -1.38 -32.39
CA GLN A 377 -23.57 -2.50 -33.08
C GLN A 377 -22.91 -3.44 -32.08
N GLY A 378 -23.07 -4.75 -32.25
CA GLY A 378 -22.45 -5.76 -31.42
C GLY A 378 -22.89 -7.15 -31.85
N GLU A 379 -22.11 -8.15 -31.49
CA GLU A 379 -22.33 -9.54 -31.92
C GLU A 379 -23.68 -10.11 -31.43
N ASN A 380 -24.18 -9.63 -30.27
CA ASN A 380 -25.46 -10.05 -29.67
C ASN A 380 -26.49 -8.91 -29.62
N ILE A 381 -26.29 -7.84 -30.37
CA ILE A 381 -27.25 -6.75 -30.51
C ILE A 381 -28.11 -7.05 -31.73
N VAL A 382 -29.31 -7.55 -31.51
CA VAL A 382 -30.20 -8.04 -32.55
C VAL A 382 -31.52 -7.25 -32.55
N PRO A 383 -32.21 -7.15 -33.73
CA PRO A 383 -33.54 -6.58 -33.77
C PRO A 383 -34.49 -7.24 -32.77
N GLY A 384 -35.33 -6.43 -32.12
CA GLY A 384 -36.21 -6.86 -31.02
C GLY A 384 -35.58 -6.75 -29.62
N SER A 385 -34.28 -6.43 -29.49
CA SER A 385 -33.66 -6.10 -28.19
C SER A 385 -34.34 -4.88 -27.55
N SER A 386 -34.62 -4.93 -26.26
CA SER A 386 -35.13 -3.79 -25.50
C SER A 386 -33.99 -2.82 -25.20
N ILE A 387 -34.16 -1.56 -25.59
CA ILE A 387 -33.18 -0.48 -25.34
C ILE A 387 -33.76 0.44 -24.28
N ARG A 388 -32.97 0.73 -23.25
CA ARG A 388 -33.24 1.74 -22.24
C ARG A 388 -32.07 2.70 -22.13
N ILE A 389 -32.38 4.00 -22.17
CA ILE A 389 -31.36 5.03 -22.03
C ILE A 389 -31.68 5.83 -20.77
N TYR A 390 -30.68 6.00 -19.92
CA TYR A 390 -30.78 6.71 -18.65
C TYR A 390 -29.85 7.91 -18.67
N ASP A 391 -30.24 8.96 -17.95
CA ASP A 391 -29.36 10.07 -17.66
C ASP A 391 -28.34 9.72 -16.53
N ARG A 392 -27.47 10.67 -16.21
CA ARG A 392 -26.44 10.52 -15.16
C ARG A 392 -26.98 10.30 -13.74
N VAL A 393 -28.25 10.59 -13.49
CA VAL A 393 -28.89 10.37 -12.17
C VAL A 393 -29.79 9.13 -12.16
N GLY A 394 -29.78 8.35 -13.27
CA GLY A 394 -30.54 7.11 -13.39
C GLY A 394 -32.00 7.30 -13.83
N ALA A 395 -32.40 8.51 -14.26
CA ALA A 395 -33.73 8.73 -14.79
C ALA A 395 -33.84 8.13 -16.20
N LEU A 396 -34.89 7.36 -16.47
CA LEU A 396 -35.18 6.77 -17.78
C LEU A 396 -35.55 7.88 -18.77
N ILE A 397 -34.77 7.99 -19.84
CA ILE A 397 -34.96 8.98 -20.93
C ILE A 397 -35.70 8.37 -22.10
N LEU A 398 -35.37 7.12 -22.44
CA LEU A 398 -35.93 6.41 -23.59
C LEU A 398 -36.08 4.93 -23.28
N GLU A 399 -37.19 4.36 -23.72
CA GLU A 399 -37.38 2.90 -23.81
C GLU A 399 -38.01 2.56 -25.16
N GLN A 400 -37.34 1.69 -25.93
CA GLN A 400 -37.85 1.21 -27.24
C GLN A 400 -37.26 -0.16 -27.57
N LEU A 401 -37.81 -0.81 -28.58
CA LEU A 401 -37.21 -2.00 -29.21
C LEU A 401 -36.29 -1.58 -30.36
N LEU A 402 -35.17 -2.26 -30.46
CA LEU A 402 -34.24 -2.10 -31.59
C LEU A 402 -34.88 -2.65 -32.88
N ASP A 403 -34.89 -1.86 -33.90
CA ASP A 403 -35.31 -2.29 -35.25
C ASP A 403 -34.14 -2.90 -36.06
N GLU A 404 -34.44 -3.31 -37.28
CA GLU A 404 -33.44 -3.90 -38.20
C GLU A 404 -32.32 -2.93 -38.62
N THR A 405 -32.54 -1.62 -38.46
CA THR A 405 -31.56 -0.59 -38.86
C THR A 405 -30.45 -0.38 -37.82
N GLY A 406 -30.68 -0.81 -36.58
CA GLY A 406 -29.76 -0.55 -35.47
C GLY A 406 -29.71 0.92 -35.02
N ILE A 407 -30.66 1.75 -35.49
CA ILE A 407 -30.71 3.19 -35.25
C ILE A 407 -31.65 3.49 -34.10
N VAL A 408 -31.18 4.29 -33.17
CA VAL A 408 -31.97 4.78 -32.04
C VAL A 408 -32.05 6.29 -32.10
N ASN A 409 -33.27 6.81 -32.17
CA ASN A 409 -33.51 8.27 -32.10
C ASN A 409 -33.71 8.67 -30.62
N ILE A 410 -32.79 9.45 -30.09
CA ILE A 410 -32.81 9.90 -28.69
C ILE A 410 -33.51 11.26 -28.50
N GLY A 411 -33.96 11.89 -29.60
CA GLY A 411 -34.56 13.23 -29.55
C GLY A 411 -33.54 14.32 -29.14
N ASP A 412 -34.08 15.49 -28.84
CA ASP A 412 -33.25 16.64 -28.41
C ASP A 412 -32.89 16.50 -26.92
N GLN A 413 -31.76 15.86 -26.65
CA GLN A 413 -31.25 15.70 -25.28
C GLN A 413 -30.26 16.81 -24.94
N GLN A 414 -30.22 17.19 -23.66
CA GLN A 414 -29.21 18.13 -23.17
C GLN A 414 -27.81 17.51 -23.23
N PRO A 415 -26.75 18.32 -23.48
CA PRO A 415 -25.39 17.82 -23.39
C PRO A 415 -25.10 17.14 -22.05
N GLY A 416 -24.65 15.91 -22.08
CA GLY A 416 -24.42 15.13 -20.85
C GLY A 416 -23.93 13.73 -21.13
N VAL A 417 -23.81 12.96 -20.08
CA VAL A 417 -23.48 11.54 -20.11
C VAL A 417 -24.76 10.74 -19.97
N TYR A 418 -24.94 9.75 -20.83
CA TYR A 418 -26.08 8.86 -20.82
C TYR A 418 -25.62 7.41 -20.78
N ILE A 419 -26.42 6.55 -20.16
CA ILE A 419 -26.16 5.11 -20.06
C ILE A 419 -27.14 4.40 -20.99
N VAL A 420 -26.61 3.64 -21.93
CA VAL A 420 -27.40 2.82 -22.84
C VAL A 420 -27.38 1.37 -22.36
N ASN A 421 -28.54 0.84 -22.06
CA ASN A 421 -28.76 -0.55 -21.67
C ASN A 421 -29.54 -1.26 -22.77
N VAL A 422 -29.03 -2.39 -23.26
CA VAL A 422 -29.69 -3.23 -24.27
C VAL A 422 -29.88 -4.62 -23.67
N GLN A 423 -31.11 -5.09 -23.68
CA GLN A 423 -31.51 -6.37 -23.11
C GLN A 423 -32.24 -7.25 -24.13
N ASN A 424 -31.87 -8.52 -24.22
CA ASN A 424 -32.53 -9.54 -25.04
C ASN A 424 -32.38 -10.93 -24.42
N GLU A 425 -32.78 -11.98 -25.11
CA GLU A 425 -32.66 -13.37 -24.65
C GLU A 425 -31.21 -13.84 -24.50
N LEU A 426 -30.25 -13.17 -25.15
CA LEU A 426 -28.82 -13.48 -25.12
C LEU A 426 -28.09 -12.78 -23.98
N GLY A 427 -28.74 -11.84 -23.27
CA GLY A 427 -28.19 -11.13 -22.12
C GLY A 427 -28.49 -9.64 -22.06
N THR A 428 -27.80 -8.96 -21.17
CA THR A 428 -27.85 -7.51 -20.96
C THR A 428 -26.50 -6.89 -21.35
N HIS A 429 -26.53 -5.84 -22.18
CA HIS A 429 -25.36 -5.10 -22.62
C HIS A 429 -25.49 -3.65 -22.20
N VAL A 430 -24.43 -3.06 -21.65
CA VAL A 430 -24.45 -1.68 -21.18
C VAL A 430 -23.25 -0.91 -21.73
N CYS A 431 -23.50 0.33 -22.17
CA CYS A 431 -22.48 1.26 -22.66
C CYS A 431 -22.75 2.68 -22.12
N LYS A 432 -21.66 3.46 -21.94
CA LYS A 432 -21.69 4.85 -21.46
C LYS A 432 -21.24 5.80 -22.54
#